data_5365657dacf57086aabc80c70a593639
#
_entry.id   5365657dacf57086aabc80c70a593639
#
_cell.length_a   1.000
_cell.length_b   1.000
_cell.length_c   1.000
_cell.angle_alpha   90.00
_cell.angle_beta   90.00
_cell.angle_gamma   90.00
#
_symmetry.space_group_name_H-M   'P 1'
#
loop_
_entity.id
_entity.type
_entity.pdbx_description
1 polymer ?
#
loop_
_entity_poly.entity_id
_entity_poly.type
_entity_poly.pdbx_seq_one_letter_code
_entity_poly.pdbx_strand_id
1 'polypeptide(L)'
;MRSHVFTDARLGRLAGRFVWLEVNGEEERNAAFLEQFPVDAWPTLFVIDPSTAEVVLRWTGSSNAAQLEKLLVEAERARRGPADPASAALARADRLNGAGDAEGAEAAYRDALAKGGEGWARRPRAVEALVILLALRSSPERCAELARSEAPSLPRGPSFANVVANGLACALSMPEGEGRRAEALAALEPLGREALDVPALLADDRAGLFEYATAAAAERGDEAGTRALGERWWSFLEAEARRAPSAEARAALDTSRLSAAMALGDPGRALPSLLASDRALPRHLDSPYRLAAAYRAVGRHGDALAANERALALTRGPRRLRVYQQRALIAEAQGNLELARRALEDALAFEAKLPPAQRSPRLAGQLRAQLERLEP
;
A
#
# COMPACT_ATOMS: atom_id res chain seq x y z
N MET A 1 7.92 -3.56 8.76
CA MET A 1 9.35 -3.76 8.41
C MET A 1 10.30 -3.48 9.59
N ARG A 2 10.22 -2.35 10.30
CA ARG A 2 11.15 -2.00 11.40
C ARG A 2 11.35 -3.13 12.44
N SER A 3 10.29 -3.72 12.93
CA SER A 3 10.32 -4.66 14.06
C SER A 3 10.66 -6.10 13.72
N HIS A 4 10.63 -6.47 12.43
CA HIS A 4 10.77 -7.88 12.03
C HIS A 4 11.72 -8.11 10.86
N VAL A 5 11.89 -7.12 9.98
CA VAL A 5 12.74 -7.26 8.78
C VAL A 5 14.13 -6.75 9.06
N PHE A 6 14.26 -5.49 9.50
CA PHE A 6 15.58 -4.88 9.73
C PHE A 6 16.33 -5.43 10.96
N THR A 7 15.67 -6.19 11.82
CA THR A 7 16.27 -6.89 12.97
C THR A 7 16.61 -8.36 12.70
N ASP A 8 16.33 -8.86 11.50
CA ASP A 8 16.62 -10.25 11.14
C ASP A 8 18.14 -10.47 10.99
N ALA A 9 18.65 -11.56 11.57
CA ALA A 9 20.07 -11.92 11.57
C ALA A 9 20.66 -12.08 10.15
N ARG A 10 19.85 -12.38 9.13
CA ARG A 10 20.28 -12.45 7.72
C ARG A 10 20.84 -11.13 7.24
N LEU A 11 20.20 -10.02 7.61
CA LEU A 11 20.66 -8.69 7.23
C LEU A 11 21.94 -8.28 7.99
N GLY A 12 22.20 -8.88 9.14
CA GLY A 12 23.46 -8.70 9.87
C GLY A 12 24.70 -9.11 9.05
N ARG A 13 24.56 -10.06 8.12
CA ARG A 13 25.64 -10.46 7.19
C ARG A 13 26.01 -9.38 6.18
N LEU A 14 25.13 -8.40 5.99
CA LEU A 14 25.32 -7.26 5.12
C LEU A 14 25.77 -6.00 5.87
N ALA A 15 26.00 -6.12 7.21
CA ALA A 15 26.51 -5.05 8.03
C ALA A 15 27.84 -4.52 7.48
N GLY A 16 28.00 -3.20 7.43
CA GLY A 16 29.19 -2.55 6.87
C GLY A 16 29.26 -2.47 5.34
N ARG A 17 28.35 -3.17 4.60
CA ARG A 17 28.27 -3.08 3.14
C ARG A 17 27.33 -1.97 2.66
N PHE A 18 26.41 -1.55 3.49
CA PHE A 18 25.44 -0.50 3.21
C PHE A 18 25.35 0.49 4.38
N VAL A 19 25.13 1.76 4.06
CA VAL A 19 24.70 2.79 5.01
C VAL A 19 23.18 2.79 5.02
N TRP A 20 22.60 2.55 6.18
CA TRP A 20 21.15 2.48 6.35
C TRP A 20 20.61 3.85 6.75
N LEU A 21 19.70 4.39 5.95
CA LEU A 21 19.03 5.65 6.21
C LEU A 21 17.52 5.42 6.28
N GLU A 22 16.88 6.06 7.24
CA GLU A 22 15.45 6.15 7.32
C GLU A 22 15.03 7.60 7.11
N VAL A 23 14.21 7.82 6.09
CA VAL A 23 13.71 9.15 5.73
C VAL A 23 12.22 9.20 6.00
N ASN A 24 11.81 10.04 6.96
CA ASN A 24 10.40 10.32 7.21
C ASN A 24 9.89 11.37 6.23
N GLY A 25 9.06 10.97 5.28
CA GLY A 25 8.49 11.86 4.26
C GLY A 25 7.48 12.90 4.79
N GLU A 26 7.04 12.77 6.05
CA GLU A 26 6.17 13.75 6.71
C GLU A 26 6.93 14.99 7.23
N GLU A 27 8.25 14.91 7.31
CA GLU A 27 9.08 15.99 7.82
C GLU A 27 9.54 16.91 6.70
N GLU A 28 9.26 18.21 6.85
CA GLU A 28 9.61 19.24 5.86
C GLU A 28 11.11 19.27 5.52
N ARG A 29 11.98 19.01 6.50
CA ARG A 29 13.44 18.92 6.28
C ARG A 29 13.87 17.85 5.27
N ASN A 30 13.00 16.89 5.01
CA ASN A 30 13.25 15.79 4.06
C ASN A 30 12.66 16.08 2.66
N ALA A 31 12.05 17.26 2.42
CA ALA A 31 11.44 17.60 1.14
C ALA A 31 12.45 17.53 -0.02
N ALA A 32 13.67 18.03 0.17
CA ALA A 32 14.73 17.98 -0.85
C ALA A 32 15.10 16.54 -1.23
N PHE A 33 15.09 15.60 -0.27
CA PHE A 33 15.29 14.18 -0.58
C PHE A 33 14.15 13.63 -1.45
N LEU A 34 12.89 13.99 -1.14
CA LEU A 34 11.73 13.54 -1.90
C LEU A 34 11.66 14.17 -3.30
N GLU A 35 12.21 15.36 -3.49
CA GLU A 35 12.36 15.97 -4.83
C GLU A 35 13.34 15.18 -5.70
N GLN A 36 14.46 14.74 -5.11
CA GLN A 36 15.46 13.95 -5.82
C GLN A 36 15.03 12.49 -6.02
N PHE A 37 14.32 11.92 -5.05
CA PHE A 37 13.87 10.52 -5.05
C PHE A 37 12.34 10.46 -4.81
N PRO A 38 11.52 10.65 -5.86
CA PRO A 38 10.07 10.69 -5.72
C PRO A 38 9.49 9.41 -5.16
N VAL A 39 8.56 9.54 -4.19
CA VAL A 39 7.90 8.43 -3.52
C VAL A 39 6.40 8.53 -3.69
N ASP A 40 5.81 7.57 -4.41
CA ASP A 40 4.36 7.52 -4.69
C ASP A 40 3.60 6.59 -3.73
N ALA A 41 4.32 5.68 -3.06
CA ALA A 41 3.75 4.74 -2.11
C ALA A 41 4.75 4.38 -0.99
N TRP A 42 4.23 3.98 0.17
CA TRP A 42 4.99 3.65 1.37
C TRP A 42 4.79 2.19 1.79
N PRO A 43 5.84 1.50 2.20
CA PRO A 43 7.24 1.93 2.18
C PRO A 43 7.83 1.86 0.76
N THR A 44 8.83 2.70 0.46
CA THR A 44 9.69 2.57 -0.71
C THR A 44 11.15 2.45 -0.25
N LEU A 45 11.87 1.49 -0.79
CA LEU A 45 13.28 1.26 -0.53
C LEU A 45 14.08 1.67 -1.76
N PHE A 46 15.12 2.46 -1.54
CA PHE A 46 16.10 2.81 -2.55
C PHE A 46 17.46 2.23 -2.18
N VAL A 47 18.17 1.65 -3.14
CA VAL A 47 19.62 1.46 -3.06
C VAL A 47 20.25 2.48 -3.98
N ILE A 48 21.05 3.36 -3.39
CA ILE A 48 21.65 4.52 -4.08
C ILE A 48 23.16 4.32 -4.13
N ASP A 49 23.79 4.54 -5.29
CA ASP A 49 25.25 4.57 -5.37
C ASP A 49 25.77 5.90 -4.79
N PRO A 50 26.57 5.87 -3.72
CA PRO A 50 27.03 7.09 -3.05
C PRO A 50 28.00 7.92 -3.92
N SER A 51 28.57 7.33 -4.98
CA SER A 51 29.52 8.04 -5.84
C SER A 51 28.84 8.87 -6.94
N THR A 52 27.64 8.45 -7.37
CA THR A 52 26.88 9.11 -8.45
C THR A 52 25.56 9.70 -7.97
N ALA A 53 25.11 9.34 -6.76
CA ALA A 53 23.78 9.60 -6.24
C ALA A 53 22.64 9.02 -7.11
N GLU A 54 22.94 8.05 -7.97
CA GLU A 54 21.95 7.37 -8.80
C GLU A 54 21.28 6.22 -8.06
N VAL A 55 20.00 6.01 -8.33
CA VAL A 55 19.25 4.84 -7.86
C VAL A 55 19.74 3.60 -8.61
N VAL A 56 20.26 2.63 -7.88
CA VAL A 56 20.66 1.32 -8.42
C VAL A 56 19.49 0.36 -8.43
N LEU A 57 18.64 0.45 -7.42
CA LEU A 57 17.45 -0.38 -7.26
C LEU A 57 16.36 0.42 -6.53
N ARG A 58 15.12 0.33 -7.02
CA ARG A 58 13.91 0.78 -6.32
C ARG A 58 13.02 -0.42 -6.02
N TRP A 59 12.51 -0.49 -4.82
CA TRP A 59 11.48 -1.44 -4.41
C TRP A 59 10.34 -0.71 -3.71
N THR A 60 9.13 -0.87 -4.22
CA THR A 60 7.93 -0.27 -3.65
C THR A 60 7.09 -1.35 -2.98
N GLY A 61 6.69 -1.10 -1.74
CA GLY A 61 5.95 -2.05 -0.91
C GLY A 61 6.81 -2.72 0.15
N SER A 62 6.19 -3.63 0.89
CA SER A 62 6.84 -4.42 1.94
C SER A 62 7.77 -5.48 1.34
N SER A 63 8.72 -5.94 2.11
CA SER A 63 9.56 -7.11 1.78
C SER A 63 9.88 -7.88 3.07
N ASN A 64 9.94 -9.20 2.99
CA ASN A 64 10.49 -9.99 4.08
C ASN A 64 12.03 -9.96 4.06
N ALA A 65 12.66 -10.43 5.13
CA ALA A 65 14.13 -10.37 5.26
C ALA A 65 14.86 -11.13 4.13
N ALA A 66 14.31 -12.24 3.65
CA ALA A 66 14.92 -13.03 2.57
C ALA A 66 14.77 -12.32 1.21
N GLN A 67 13.65 -11.64 0.97
CA GLN A 67 13.47 -10.81 -0.22
C GLN A 67 14.42 -9.61 -0.18
N LEU A 68 14.51 -8.91 0.95
CA LEU A 68 15.38 -7.76 1.11
C LEU A 68 16.87 -8.15 0.92
N GLU A 69 17.32 -9.26 1.51
CA GLU A 69 18.67 -9.78 1.27
C GLU A 69 18.96 -9.99 -0.22
N LYS A 70 18.02 -10.61 -0.95
CA LYS A 70 18.14 -10.81 -2.41
C LYS A 70 18.22 -9.49 -3.16
N LEU A 71 17.36 -8.52 -2.83
CA LEU A 71 17.34 -7.19 -3.45
C LEU A 71 18.67 -6.46 -3.25
N LEU A 72 19.23 -6.50 -2.05
CA LEU A 72 20.51 -5.86 -1.75
C LEU A 72 21.68 -6.51 -2.50
N VAL A 73 21.70 -7.85 -2.56
CA VAL A 73 22.70 -8.58 -3.36
C VAL A 73 22.54 -8.29 -4.85
N GLU A 74 21.33 -8.14 -5.35
CA GLU A 74 21.08 -7.74 -6.75
C GLU A 74 21.59 -6.32 -7.03
N ALA A 75 21.34 -5.37 -6.12
CA ALA A 75 21.83 -4.01 -6.27
C ALA A 75 23.37 -3.94 -6.32
N GLU A 76 24.06 -4.69 -5.47
CA GLU A 76 25.52 -4.77 -5.56
C GLU A 76 26.02 -5.36 -6.88
N ARG A 77 25.35 -6.37 -7.40
CA ARG A 77 25.69 -6.96 -8.71
C ARG A 77 25.44 -5.96 -9.85
N ALA A 78 24.28 -5.26 -9.81
CA ALA A 78 23.96 -4.24 -10.80
C ALA A 78 25.00 -3.12 -10.85
N ARG A 79 25.55 -2.71 -9.70
CA ARG A 79 26.63 -1.73 -9.60
C ARG A 79 27.94 -2.19 -10.23
N ARG A 80 28.25 -3.50 -10.16
CA ARG A 80 29.46 -4.09 -10.79
C ARG A 80 29.31 -4.33 -12.29
N GLY A 81 28.14 -4.17 -12.83
CA GLY A 81 27.75 -4.46 -14.21
C GLY A 81 26.76 -5.63 -14.29
N PRO A 82 25.73 -5.50 -15.14
CA PRO A 82 24.70 -6.53 -15.28
C PRO A 82 25.26 -7.78 -15.96
N ALA A 83 24.83 -8.96 -15.49
CA ALA A 83 25.34 -10.26 -15.96
C ALA A 83 24.77 -10.67 -17.34
N ASP A 84 23.62 -10.12 -17.73
CA ASP A 84 22.87 -10.46 -18.95
C ASP A 84 22.01 -9.28 -19.42
N PRO A 85 21.54 -9.28 -20.69
CA PRO A 85 20.74 -8.18 -21.24
C PRO A 85 19.42 -7.92 -20.53
N ALA A 86 18.75 -8.96 -19.99
CA ALA A 86 17.50 -8.80 -19.25
C ALA A 86 17.75 -8.11 -17.91
N SER A 87 18.82 -8.50 -17.20
CA SER A 87 19.25 -7.86 -15.95
C SER A 87 19.70 -6.41 -16.17
N ALA A 88 20.31 -6.10 -17.32
CA ALA A 88 20.66 -4.73 -17.69
C ALA A 88 19.42 -3.86 -17.88
N ALA A 89 18.41 -4.39 -18.58
CA ALA A 89 17.13 -3.71 -18.79
C ALA A 89 16.39 -3.50 -17.47
N LEU A 90 16.37 -4.50 -16.56
CA LEU A 90 15.77 -4.38 -15.24
C LEU A 90 16.45 -3.30 -14.38
N ALA A 91 17.78 -3.27 -14.35
CA ALA A 91 18.52 -2.23 -13.63
C ALA A 91 18.27 -0.82 -14.21
N ARG A 92 18.12 -0.72 -15.55
CA ARG A 92 17.72 0.52 -16.21
C ARG A 92 16.29 0.93 -15.79
N ALA A 93 15.34 -0.02 -15.71
CA ALA A 93 13.98 0.24 -15.28
C ALA A 93 13.93 0.78 -13.84
N ASP A 94 14.70 0.18 -12.93
CA ASP A 94 14.80 0.63 -11.55
C ASP A 94 15.36 2.06 -11.44
N ARG A 95 16.39 2.41 -12.24
CA ARG A 95 16.94 3.77 -12.27
C ARG A 95 15.92 4.79 -12.77
N LEU A 96 15.25 4.50 -13.90
CA LEU A 96 14.23 5.39 -14.46
C LEU A 96 13.05 5.57 -13.49
N ASN A 97 12.57 4.49 -12.89
CA ASN A 97 11.54 4.55 -11.88
C ASN A 97 12.00 5.34 -10.63
N GLY A 98 13.26 5.17 -10.22
CA GLY A 98 13.86 5.93 -9.12
C GLY A 98 13.96 7.43 -9.39
N ALA A 99 14.21 7.80 -10.64
CA ALA A 99 14.24 9.18 -11.10
C ALA A 99 12.86 9.79 -11.41
N GLY A 100 11.77 9.00 -11.26
CA GLY A 100 10.40 9.46 -11.54
C GLY A 100 10.02 9.39 -13.03
N ASP A 101 10.91 8.90 -13.92
CA ASP A 101 10.57 8.62 -15.32
C ASP A 101 9.80 7.31 -15.45
N ALA A 102 8.51 7.39 -15.21
CA ALA A 102 7.65 6.22 -15.18
C ALA A 102 7.37 5.63 -16.57
N GLU A 103 7.39 6.43 -17.64
CA GLU A 103 7.20 5.92 -19.01
C GLU A 103 8.45 5.17 -19.49
N GLY A 104 9.62 5.75 -19.27
CA GLY A 104 10.88 5.08 -19.54
C GLY A 104 11.05 3.82 -18.68
N ALA A 105 10.64 3.84 -17.41
CA ALA A 105 10.66 2.69 -16.52
C ALA A 105 9.77 1.56 -17.03
N GLU A 106 8.53 1.87 -17.43
CA GLU A 106 7.63 0.87 -18.01
C GLU A 106 8.22 0.20 -19.25
N ALA A 107 8.71 1.00 -20.19
CA ALA A 107 9.34 0.47 -21.40
C ALA A 107 10.53 -0.44 -21.07
N ALA A 108 11.37 -0.04 -20.09
CA ALA A 108 12.52 -0.83 -19.67
C ALA A 108 12.14 -2.11 -18.91
N TYR A 109 11.07 -2.11 -18.09
CA TYR A 109 10.55 -3.35 -17.47
C TYR A 109 10.04 -4.32 -18.53
N ARG A 110 9.28 -3.83 -19.53
CA ARG A 110 8.81 -4.68 -20.65
C ARG A 110 9.97 -5.26 -21.47
N ASP A 111 11.00 -4.46 -21.74
CA ASP A 111 12.24 -4.91 -22.40
C ASP A 111 12.93 -6.01 -21.57
N ALA A 112 13.00 -5.84 -20.24
CA ALA A 112 13.58 -6.87 -19.37
C ALA A 112 12.80 -8.19 -19.41
N LEU A 113 11.46 -8.14 -19.40
CA LEU A 113 10.60 -9.31 -19.50
C LEU A 113 10.73 -10.01 -20.85
N ALA A 114 10.82 -9.25 -21.95
CA ALA A 114 11.01 -9.78 -23.30
C ALA A 114 12.35 -10.47 -23.46
N LYS A 115 13.43 -9.86 -22.98
CA LYS A 115 14.79 -10.42 -23.04
C LYS A 115 15.00 -11.61 -22.12
N GLY A 116 14.35 -11.62 -20.96
CA GLY A 116 14.50 -12.67 -19.96
C GLY A 116 13.71 -13.94 -20.29
N GLY A 117 12.57 -13.81 -20.96
CA GLY A 117 11.68 -14.93 -21.24
C GLY A 117 11.02 -15.50 -19.98
N GLU A 118 10.30 -16.61 -20.14
CA GLU A 118 9.51 -17.22 -19.05
C GLU A 118 10.38 -17.82 -17.93
N GLY A 119 11.50 -18.42 -18.29
CA GLY A 119 12.42 -19.08 -17.33
C GLY A 119 13.36 -18.14 -16.58
N TRP A 120 13.28 -16.84 -16.81
CA TRP A 120 14.20 -15.89 -16.20
C TRP A 120 13.94 -15.76 -14.68
N ALA A 121 14.97 -16.04 -13.88
CA ALA A 121 14.85 -16.10 -12.42
C ALA A 121 14.38 -14.78 -11.76
N ARG A 122 14.54 -13.63 -12.44
CA ARG A 122 14.07 -12.32 -11.95
C ARG A 122 12.73 -11.89 -12.54
N ARG A 123 12.11 -12.72 -13.41
CA ARG A 123 10.79 -12.42 -13.98
C ARG A 123 9.74 -12.07 -12.92
N PRO A 124 9.59 -12.83 -11.80
CA PRO A 124 8.57 -12.51 -10.79
C PRO A 124 8.74 -11.10 -10.23
N ARG A 125 9.97 -10.68 -9.93
CA ARG A 125 10.28 -9.33 -9.45
C ARG A 125 9.98 -8.25 -10.50
N ALA A 126 10.34 -8.49 -11.76
CA ALA A 126 10.11 -7.53 -12.84
C ALA A 126 8.61 -7.34 -13.11
N VAL A 127 7.83 -8.42 -13.09
CA VAL A 127 6.36 -8.39 -13.22
C VAL A 127 5.74 -7.63 -12.05
N GLU A 128 6.13 -7.95 -10.81
CA GLU A 128 5.64 -7.27 -9.60
C GLU A 128 5.91 -5.77 -9.66
N ALA A 129 7.12 -5.36 -10.00
CA ALA A 129 7.49 -3.95 -10.11
C ALA A 129 6.69 -3.22 -11.20
N LEU A 130 6.45 -3.85 -12.34
CA LEU A 130 5.67 -3.27 -13.43
C LEU A 130 4.18 -3.18 -13.08
N VAL A 131 3.60 -4.19 -12.43
CA VAL A 131 2.20 -4.17 -11.96
C VAL A 131 2.01 -3.03 -10.96
N ILE A 132 2.91 -2.86 -10.00
CA ILE A 132 2.86 -1.77 -9.01
C ILE A 132 3.00 -0.41 -9.70
N LEU A 133 3.93 -0.27 -10.66
CA LEU A 133 4.11 0.96 -11.42
C LEU A 133 2.81 1.37 -12.14
N LEU A 134 2.15 0.42 -12.82
CA LEU A 134 0.89 0.67 -13.53
C LEU A 134 -0.25 1.02 -12.57
N ALA A 135 -0.33 0.37 -11.41
CA ALA A 135 -1.31 0.67 -10.37
C ALA A 135 -1.15 2.12 -9.85
N LEU A 136 0.08 2.53 -9.55
CA LEU A 136 0.38 3.87 -9.06
C LEU A 136 0.13 4.97 -10.09
N ARG A 137 0.26 4.65 -11.38
CA ARG A 137 -0.04 5.55 -12.49
C ARG A 137 -1.52 5.66 -12.85
N SER A 138 -2.41 5.11 -12.03
CA SER A 138 -3.86 5.09 -12.29
C SER A 138 -4.21 4.51 -13.67
N SER A 139 -3.54 3.40 -14.03
CA SER A 139 -3.80 2.62 -15.24
C SER A 139 -4.37 1.25 -14.87
N PRO A 140 -5.58 1.20 -14.26
CA PRO A 140 -6.12 -0.02 -13.66
C PRO A 140 -6.35 -1.13 -14.69
N GLU A 141 -6.76 -0.80 -15.92
CA GLU A 141 -6.98 -1.78 -16.99
C GLU A 141 -5.67 -2.49 -17.37
N ARG A 142 -4.60 -1.71 -17.57
CA ARG A 142 -3.28 -2.22 -17.95
C ARG A 142 -2.63 -3.02 -16.83
N CYS A 143 -2.84 -2.58 -15.59
CA CYS A 143 -2.37 -3.26 -14.39
C CYS A 143 -3.07 -4.63 -14.24
N ALA A 144 -4.40 -4.67 -14.31
CA ALA A 144 -5.18 -5.89 -14.18
C ALA A 144 -4.90 -6.88 -15.33
N GLU A 145 -4.76 -6.39 -16.56
CA GLU A 145 -4.42 -7.20 -17.72
C GLU A 145 -3.04 -7.84 -17.58
N LEU A 146 -2.03 -7.08 -17.17
CA LEU A 146 -0.69 -7.60 -16.92
C LEU A 146 -0.70 -8.67 -15.81
N ALA A 147 -1.40 -8.39 -14.70
CA ALA A 147 -1.51 -9.35 -13.61
C ALA A 147 -2.21 -10.63 -14.07
N ARG A 148 -3.31 -10.52 -14.83
CA ARG A 148 -4.07 -11.65 -15.38
C ARG A 148 -3.23 -12.52 -16.31
N SER A 149 -2.41 -11.90 -17.17
CA SER A 149 -1.58 -12.65 -18.15
C SER A 149 -0.36 -13.30 -17.49
N GLU A 150 0.27 -12.66 -16.51
CA GLU A 150 1.54 -13.11 -15.95
C GLU A 150 1.38 -14.02 -14.72
N ALA A 151 0.40 -13.74 -13.83
CA ALA A 151 0.27 -14.46 -12.58
C ALA A 151 0.17 -15.99 -12.72
N PRO A 152 -0.53 -16.58 -13.72
CA PRO A 152 -0.64 -18.03 -13.84
C PRO A 152 0.70 -18.75 -13.97
N SER A 153 1.68 -18.13 -14.63
CA SER A 153 3.01 -18.70 -14.90
C SER A 153 4.04 -18.44 -13.80
N LEU A 154 3.76 -17.53 -12.85
CA LEU A 154 4.69 -17.18 -11.79
C LEU A 154 4.85 -18.31 -10.75
N PRO A 155 6.06 -18.55 -10.23
CA PRO A 155 6.29 -19.41 -9.08
C PRO A 155 5.47 -18.95 -7.87
N ARG A 156 4.83 -19.89 -7.16
CA ARG A 156 3.95 -19.63 -5.99
C ARG A 156 4.75 -19.13 -4.80
N GLY A 157 5.09 -17.85 -4.82
CA GLY A 157 5.86 -17.13 -3.81
C GLY A 157 5.30 -15.74 -3.56
N PRO A 158 5.96 -14.92 -2.72
CA PRO A 158 5.47 -13.58 -2.37
C PRO A 158 5.20 -12.68 -3.57
N SER A 159 6.05 -12.68 -4.60
CA SER A 159 5.82 -11.89 -5.82
C SER A 159 4.55 -12.31 -6.57
N PHE A 160 4.25 -13.63 -6.65
CA PHE A 160 2.98 -14.11 -7.19
C PHE A 160 1.79 -13.53 -6.42
N ALA A 161 1.82 -13.62 -5.08
CA ALA A 161 0.75 -13.12 -4.24
C ALA A 161 0.56 -11.60 -4.39
N ASN A 162 1.65 -10.84 -4.45
CA ASN A 162 1.61 -9.39 -4.62
C ASN A 162 1.10 -8.98 -6.02
N VAL A 163 1.49 -9.71 -7.07
CA VAL A 163 0.97 -9.50 -8.44
C VAL A 163 -0.53 -9.72 -8.46
N VAL A 164 -1.02 -10.81 -7.87
CA VAL A 164 -2.46 -11.11 -7.81
C VAL A 164 -3.20 -10.07 -6.97
N ALA A 165 -2.68 -9.68 -5.80
CA ALA A 165 -3.30 -8.68 -4.94
C ALA A 165 -3.44 -7.33 -5.64
N ASN A 166 -2.36 -6.84 -6.28
CA ASN A 166 -2.40 -5.59 -7.04
C ASN A 166 -3.30 -5.69 -8.28
N GLY A 167 -3.30 -6.85 -8.96
CA GLY A 167 -4.22 -7.10 -10.08
C GLY A 167 -5.69 -7.04 -9.68
N LEU A 168 -6.06 -7.64 -8.55
CA LEU A 168 -7.40 -7.55 -7.97
C LEU A 168 -7.74 -6.11 -7.58
N ALA A 169 -6.83 -5.39 -6.91
CA ALA A 169 -7.02 -3.99 -6.56
C ALA A 169 -7.25 -3.11 -7.80
N CYS A 170 -6.48 -3.35 -8.88
CA CYS A 170 -6.64 -2.64 -10.13
C CYS A 170 -7.99 -2.97 -10.79
N ALA A 171 -8.39 -4.25 -10.85
CA ALA A 171 -9.67 -4.65 -11.38
C ALA A 171 -10.83 -4.00 -10.63
N LEU A 172 -10.79 -3.99 -9.29
CA LEU A 172 -11.78 -3.33 -8.43
C LEU A 172 -11.80 -1.80 -8.59
N SER A 173 -10.74 -1.20 -9.12
CA SER A 173 -10.66 0.24 -9.39
C SER A 173 -11.19 0.66 -10.75
N MET A 174 -11.50 -0.28 -11.63
CA MET A 174 -12.16 0.01 -12.92
C MET A 174 -13.62 0.43 -12.69
N PRO A 175 -14.25 1.15 -13.63
CA PRO A 175 -15.67 1.50 -13.54
C PRO A 175 -16.56 0.29 -13.35
N GLU A 176 -17.59 0.42 -12.52
CA GLU A 176 -18.60 -0.63 -12.33
C GLU A 176 -19.36 -0.88 -13.64
N GLY A 177 -19.71 -2.16 -13.89
CA GLY A 177 -20.42 -2.57 -15.11
C GLY A 177 -19.53 -2.69 -16.35
N GLU A 178 -18.25 -2.41 -16.28
CA GLU A 178 -17.33 -2.65 -17.39
C GLU A 178 -17.03 -4.15 -17.56
N GLY A 179 -17.21 -4.70 -18.77
CA GLY A 179 -16.99 -6.12 -19.04
C GLY A 179 -15.56 -6.59 -18.70
N ARG A 180 -14.56 -5.76 -18.99
CA ARG A 180 -13.15 -6.04 -18.64
C ARG A 180 -12.89 -6.14 -17.14
N ARG A 181 -13.62 -5.37 -16.30
CA ARG A 181 -13.58 -5.51 -14.85
C ARG A 181 -14.04 -6.91 -14.42
N ALA A 182 -15.20 -7.33 -14.90
CA ALA A 182 -15.74 -8.65 -14.57
C ALA A 182 -14.84 -9.80 -15.03
N GLU A 183 -14.26 -9.71 -16.24
CA GLU A 183 -13.30 -10.69 -16.78
C GLU A 183 -12.02 -10.75 -15.93
N ALA A 184 -11.47 -9.61 -15.55
CA ALA A 184 -10.27 -9.55 -14.72
C ALA A 184 -10.51 -10.14 -13.33
N LEU A 185 -11.64 -9.81 -12.69
CA LEU A 185 -12.02 -10.37 -11.39
C LEU A 185 -12.26 -11.88 -11.47
N ALA A 186 -12.94 -12.37 -12.53
CA ALA A 186 -13.18 -13.79 -12.72
C ALA A 186 -11.88 -14.60 -12.88
N ALA A 187 -10.87 -14.02 -13.53
CA ALA A 187 -9.59 -14.68 -13.74
C ALA A 187 -8.68 -14.61 -12.52
N LEU A 188 -8.66 -13.49 -11.80
CA LEU A 188 -7.72 -13.25 -10.69
C LEU A 188 -8.23 -13.76 -9.33
N GLU A 189 -9.53 -13.82 -9.10
CA GLU A 189 -10.10 -14.23 -7.81
C GLU A 189 -9.71 -15.66 -7.40
N PRO A 190 -9.74 -16.69 -8.29
CA PRO A 190 -9.26 -18.02 -7.95
C PRO A 190 -7.77 -18.02 -7.56
N LEU A 191 -6.95 -17.23 -8.26
CA LEU A 191 -5.53 -17.05 -7.93
C LEU A 191 -5.36 -16.32 -6.61
N GLY A 192 -6.26 -15.38 -6.27
CA GLY A 192 -6.30 -14.70 -4.99
C GLY A 192 -6.51 -15.69 -3.83
N ARG A 193 -7.45 -16.61 -3.96
CA ARG A 193 -7.68 -17.67 -2.96
C ARG A 193 -6.45 -18.57 -2.79
N GLU A 194 -5.81 -18.97 -3.88
CA GLU A 194 -4.56 -19.74 -3.87
C GLU A 194 -3.41 -18.95 -3.20
N ALA A 195 -3.28 -17.68 -3.52
CA ALA A 195 -2.23 -16.81 -3.02
C ALA A 195 -2.30 -16.57 -1.51
N LEU A 196 -3.47 -16.68 -0.89
CA LEU A 196 -3.65 -16.59 0.55
C LEU A 196 -2.85 -17.67 1.33
N ASP A 197 -2.52 -18.78 0.71
CA ASP A 197 -1.79 -19.89 1.32
C ASP A 197 -0.29 -19.88 1.00
N VAL A 198 0.20 -18.87 0.26
CA VAL A 198 1.62 -18.74 -0.08
C VAL A 198 2.48 -18.63 1.20
N PRO A 199 3.48 -19.53 1.38
CA PRO A 199 4.40 -19.43 2.50
C PRO A 199 5.21 -18.13 2.47
N ALA A 200 5.67 -17.66 3.64
CA ALA A 200 6.53 -16.50 3.80
C ALA A 200 5.97 -15.16 3.27
N LEU A 201 4.67 -15.10 2.95
CA LEU A 201 3.99 -13.84 2.70
C LEU A 201 3.90 -13.05 4.02
N LEU A 202 4.24 -11.76 3.98
CA LEU A 202 4.12 -10.88 5.15
C LEU A 202 2.67 -10.77 5.61
N ALA A 203 2.46 -10.53 6.90
CA ALA A 203 1.13 -10.41 7.46
C ALA A 203 0.34 -9.25 6.81
N ASP A 204 1.00 -8.12 6.56
CA ASP A 204 0.38 -6.96 5.91
C ASP A 204 -0.02 -7.28 4.45
N ASP A 205 0.86 -7.96 3.69
CA ASP A 205 0.58 -8.33 2.30
C ASP A 205 -0.58 -9.36 2.23
N ARG A 206 -0.59 -10.33 3.16
CA ARG A 206 -1.68 -11.29 3.28
C ARG A 206 -3.01 -10.63 3.67
N ALA A 207 -2.96 -9.63 4.57
CA ALA A 207 -4.15 -8.88 4.96
C ALA A 207 -4.71 -8.06 3.79
N GLY A 208 -3.86 -7.42 2.99
CA GLY A 208 -4.27 -6.74 1.76
C GLY A 208 -4.85 -7.70 0.72
N LEU A 209 -4.26 -8.88 0.58
CA LEU A 209 -4.80 -9.91 -0.32
C LEU A 209 -6.19 -10.41 0.13
N PHE A 210 -6.41 -10.61 1.44
CA PHE A 210 -7.74 -10.91 1.99
C PHE A 210 -8.75 -9.81 1.64
N GLU A 211 -8.36 -8.54 1.81
CA GLU A 211 -9.22 -7.39 1.50
C GLU A 211 -9.69 -7.44 0.05
N TYR A 212 -8.77 -7.57 -0.89
CA TYR A 212 -9.13 -7.60 -2.31
C TYR A 212 -9.86 -8.88 -2.74
N ALA A 213 -9.49 -10.04 -2.20
CA ALA A 213 -10.18 -11.29 -2.48
C ALA A 213 -11.62 -11.29 -1.93
N THR A 214 -11.83 -10.71 -0.73
CA THR A 214 -13.17 -10.58 -0.14
C THR A 214 -14.01 -9.58 -0.94
N ALA A 215 -13.44 -8.45 -1.35
CA ALA A 215 -14.12 -7.48 -2.20
C ALA A 215 -14.50 -8.05 -3.58
N ALA A 216 -13.60 -8.83 -4.20
CA ALA A 216 -13.87 -9.50 -5.47
C ALA A 216 -14.99 -10.54 -5.36
N ALA A 217 -15.05 -11.31 -4.27
CA ALA A 217 -16.14 -12.23 -4.00
C ALA A 217 -17.48 -11.50 -3.82
N ALA A 218 -17.50 -10.39 -3.07
CA ALA A 218 -18.68 -9.55 -2.87
C ALA A 218 -19.19 -8.95 -4.19
N GLU A 219 -18.31 -8.44 -5.04
CA GLU A 219 -18.64 -7.90 -6.36
C GLU A 219 -19.33 -8.92 -7.27
N ARG A 220 -18.97 -10.18 -7.14
CA ARG A 220 -19.57 -11.30 -7.90
C ARG A 220 -20.87 -11.83 -7.30
N GLY A 221 -21.33 -11.26 -6.18
CA GLY A 221 -22.52 -11.74 -5.46
C GLY A 221 -22.29 -13.05 -4.71
N ASP A 222 -21.04 -13.48 -4.49
CA ASP A 222 -20.72 -14.67 -3.70
C ASP A 222 -20.77 -14.34 -2.20
N GLU A 223 -21.98 -14.20 -1.65
CA GLU A 223 -22.18 -13.85 -0.23
C GLU A 223 -21.54 -14.88 0.72
N ALA A 224 -21.65 -16.18 0.38
CA ALA A 224 -21.07 -17.25 1.20
C ALA A 224 -19.54 -17.18 1.18
N GLY A 225 -18.93 -17.01 0.01
CA GLY A 225 -17.50 -16.83 -0.14
C GLY A 225 -16.99 -15.56 0.54
N THR A 226 -17.71 -14.45 0.41
CA THR A 226 -17.39 -13.18 1.09
C THR A 226 -17.35 -13.35 2.59
N ARG A 227 -18.36 -13.98 3.17
CA ARG A 227 -18.41 -14.26 4.62
C ARG A 227 -17.29 -15.20 5.05
N ALA A 228 -17.06 -16.29 4.30
CA ALA A 228 -16.00 -17.25 4.62
C ALA A 228 -14.60 -16.62 4.57
N LEU A 229 -14.32 -15.80 3.55
CA LEU A 229 -13.07 -15.05 3.44
C LEU A 229 -12.94 -14.01 4.57
N GLY A 230 -13.99 -13.29 4.90
CA GLY A 230 -14.01 -12.30 5.98
C GLY A 230 -13.72 -12.94 7.36
N GLU A 231 -14.33 -14.08 7.69
CA GLU A 231 -14.05 -14.81 8.94
C GLU A 231 -12.64 -15.40 8.95
N ARG A 232 -12.15 -15.90 7.84
CA ARG A 232 -10.76 -16.36 7.71
C ARG A 232 -9.78 -15.22 7.89
N TRP A 233 -10.06 -14.06 7.31
CA TRP A 233 -9.28 -12.83 7.46
C TRP A 233 -9.23 -12.38 8.91
N TRP A 234 -10.40 -12.27 9.56
CA TRP A 234 -10.50 -11.91 10.98
C TRP A 234 -9.68 -12.86 11.86
N SER A 235 -9.85 -14.16 11.67
CA SER A 235 -9.16 -15.21 12.43
C SER A 235 -7.64 -15.14 12.25
N PHE A 236 -7.18 -14.87 11.03
CA PHE A 236 -5.77 -14.63 10.72
C PHE A 236 -5.22 -13.42 11.49
N LEU A 237 -5.92 -12.27 11.44
CA LEU A 237 -5.49 -11.06 12.13
C LEU A 237 -5.43 -11.24 13.64
N GLU A 238 -6.38 -11.95 14.23
CA GLU A 238 -6.38 -12.26 15.65
C GLU A 238 -5.21 -13.21 16.04
N ALA A 239 -4.86 -14.16 15.19
CA ALA A 239 -3.72 -15.01 15.40
C ALA A 239 -2.39 -14.22 15.35
N GLU A 240 -2.24 -13.33 14.38
CA GLU A 240 -1.07 -12.45 14.27
C GLU A 240 -0.96 -11.48 15.46
N ALA A 241 -2.08 -10.94 15.91
CA ALA A 241 -2.11 -10.05 17.08
C ALA A 241 -1.66 -10.73 18.37
N ARG A 242 -2.01 -12.01 18.56
CA ARG A 242 -1.52 -12.78 19.71
C ARG A 242 -0.03 -13.04 19.68
N ARG A 243 0.59 -13.07 18.48
CA ARG A 243 2.03 -13.27 18.27
C ARG A 243 2.81 -11.95 18.26
N ALA A 244 2.12 -10.83 18.17
CA ALA A 244 2.75 -9.51 18.02
C ALA A 244 3.62 -9.18 19.24
N PRO A 245 4.91 -8.82 19.05
CA PRO A 245 5.87 -8.65 20.14
C PRO A 245 5.67 -7.34 20.92
N SER A 246 4.90 -6.39 20.40
CA SER A 246 4.69 -5.07 21.03
C SER A 246 3.28 -4.54 20.79
N ALA A 247 2.91 -3.47 21.49
CA ALA A 247 1.67 -2.76 21.29
C ALA A 247 1.59 -2.15 19.88
N GLU A 248 2.69 -1.61 19.38
CA GLU A 248 2.80 -1.04 18.04
C GLU A 248 2.58 -2.10 16.96
N ALA A 249 3.18 -3.28 17.13
CA ALA A 249 3.01 -4.40 16.21
C ALA A 249 1.55 -4.90 16.19
N ARG A 250 0.87 -4.93 17.34
CA ARG A 250 -0.57 -5.24 17.40
C ARG A 250 -1.42 -4.17 16.74
N ALA A 251 -1.13 -2.89 17.03
CA ALA A 251 -1.86 -1.77 16.46
C ALA A 251 -1.70 -1.65 14.94
N ALA A 252 -0.60 -2.13 14.36
CA ALA A 252 -0.41 -2.17 12.92
C ALA A 252 -1.51 -2.98 12.21
N LEU A 253 -2.10 -3.98 12.86
CA LEU A 253 -3.19 -4.80 12.32
C LEU A 253 -4.58 -4.15 12.38
N ASP A 254 -4.74 -3.03 13.08
CA ASP A 254 -6.06 -2.45 13.41
C ASP A 254 -6.81 -1.93 12.19
N THR A 255 -6.11 -1.42 11.17
CA THR A 255 -6.76 -1.02 9.91
C THR A 255 -7.42 -2.22 9.24
N SER A 256 -6.66 -3.31 9.10
CA SER A 256 -7.16 -4.55 8.48
C SER A 256 -8.26 -5.21 9.32
N ARG A 257 -8.19 -5.10 10.66
CA ARG A 257 -9.27 -5.56 11.55
C ARG A 257 -10.57 -4.80 11.30
N LEU A 258 -10.49 -3.47 11.16
CA LEU A 258 -11.66 -2.67 10.83
C LEU A 258 -12.21 -3.03 9.44
N SER A 259 -11.36 -3.16 8.43
CA SER A 259 -11.78 -3.59 7.08
C SER A 259 -12.44 -4.97 7.09
N ALA A 260 -11.86 -5.95 7.81
CA ALA A 260 -12.44 -7.29 7.94
C ALA A 260 -13.81 -7.27 8.66
N ALA A 261 -13.93 -6.49 9.73
CA ALA A 261 -15.17 -6.31 10.45
C ALA A 261 -16.26 -5.63 9.59
N MET A 262 -15.88 -4.65 8.78
CA MET A 262 -16.77 -4.01 7.80
C MET A 262 -17.22 -5.00 6.71
N ALA A 263 -16.33 -5.81 6.18
CA ALA A 263 -16.65 -6.83 5.18
C ALA A 263 -17.60 -7.90 5.73
N LEU A 264 -17.58 -8.15 7.05
CA LEU A 264 -18.50 -9.05 7.75
C LEU A 264 -19.84 -8.38 8.13
N GLY A 265 -20.01 -7.07 7.87
CA GLY A 265 -21.19 -6.30 8.26
C GLY A 265 -21.25 -5.97 9.76
N ASP A 266 -20.17 -6.21 10.51
CA ASP A 266 -20.09 -5.95 11.96
C ASP A 266 -18.86 -5.07 12.29
N PRO A 267 -18.86 -3.78 11.92
CA PRO A 267 -17.76 -2.87 12.23
C PRO A 267 -17.49 -2.70 13.73
N GLY A 268 -18.49 -2.96 14.59
CA GLY A 268 -18.36 -2.92 16.04
C GLY A 268 -17.39 -3.96 16.59
N ARG A 269 -17.21 -5.07 15.90
CA ARG A 269 -16.27 -6.15 16.24
C ARG A 269 -14.82 -5.67 16.41
N ALA A 270 -14.42 -4.61 15.69
CA ALA A 270 -13.07 -4.07 15.76
C ALA A 270 -12.84 -3.10 16.95
N LEU A 271 -13.89 -2.52 17.52
CA LEU A 271 -13.78 -1.48 18.56
C LEU A 271 -12.94 -1.88 19.78
N PRO A 272 -13.09 -3.10 20.37
CA PRO A 272 -12.29 -3.48 21.54
C PRO A 272 -10.77 -3.42 21.28
N SER A 273 -10.30 -3.90 20.14
CA SER A 273 -8.89 -3.87 19.78
C SER A 273 -8.37 -2.46 19.52
N LEU A 274 -9.15 -1.65 18.80
CA LEU A 274 -8.84 -0.25 18.51
C LEU A 274 -8.74 0.59 19.79
N LEU A 275 -9.66 0.40 20.73
CA LEU A 275 -9.64 1.04 22.05
C LEU A 275 -8.44 0.59 22.90
N ALA A 276 -8.05 -0.69 22.80
CA ALA A 276 -6.86 -1.19 23.50
C ALA A 276 -5.58 -0.56 22.93
N SER A 277 -5.48 -0.42 21.61
CA SER A 277 -4.36 0.25 20.93
C SER A 277 -4.28 1.73 21.30
N ASP A 278 -5.41 2.44 21.33
CA ASP A 278 -5.47 3.86 21.68
C ASP A 278 -4.99 4.11 23.12
N ARG A 279 -5.38 3.23 24.07
CA ARG A 279 -4.89 3.30 25.45
C ARG A 279 -3.40 2.98 25.58
N ALA A 280 -2.92 2.00 24.83
CA ALA A 280 -1.52 1.59 24.87
C ALA A 280 -0.58 2.59 24.19
N LEU A 281 -1.08 3.32 23.19
CA LEU A 281 -0.30 4.21 22.31
C LEU A 281 -0.92 5.62 22.24
N PRO A 282 -1.06 6.35 23.35
CA PRO A 282 -1.86 7.58 23.42
C PRO A 282 -1.28 8.76 22.59
N ARG A 283 -0.01 8.66 22.16
CA ARG A 283 0.65 9.67 21.33
C ARG A 283 0.84 9.22 19.88
N HIS A 284 0.30 8.06 19.51
CA HIS A 284 0.40 7.54 18.16
C HIS A 284 -0.82 7.98 17.35
N LEU A 285 -0.59 8.77 16.30
CA LEU A 285 -1.68 9.38 15.52
C LEU A 285 -2.64 8.37 14.88
N ASP A 286 -2.15 7.16 14.52
CA ASP A 286 -2.97 6.15 13.85
C ASP A 286 -4.09 5.60 14.74
N SER A 287 -3.88 5.54 16.08
CA SER A 287 -4.89 5.00 16.99
C SER A 287 -6.18 5.83 16.99
N PRO A 288 -6.16 7.15 17.28
CA PRO A 288 -7.37 7.96 17.23
C PRO A 288 -7.92 8.12 15.79
N TYR A 289 -7.07 8.09 14.76
CA TYR A 289 -7.51 8.12 13.37
C TYR A 289 -8.35 6.89 13.00
N ARG A 290 -7.90 5.69 13.38
CA ARG A 290 -8.63 4.43 13.14
C ARG A 290 -9.90 4.34 13.97
N LEU A 291 -9.86 4.80 15.24
CA LEU A 291 -11.06 4.89 16.09
C LEU A 291 -12.12 5.81 15.48
N ALA A 292 -11.72 6.94 14.91
CA ALA A 292 -12.67 7.84 14.23
C ALA A 292 -13.38 7.14 13.07
N ALA A 293 -12.66 6.34 12.29
CA ALA A 293 -13.25 5.54 11.21
C ALA A 293 -14.21 4.47 11.74
N ALA A 294 -13.84 3.76 12.80
CA ALA A 294 -14.67 2.73 13.42
C ALA A 294 -15.94 3.32 14.03
N TYR A 295 -15.82 4.41 14.79
CA TYR A 295 -16.99 5.10 15.36
C TYR A 295 -17.95 5.63 14.29
N ARG A 296 -17.42 6.17 13.18
CA ARG A 296 -18.26 6.56 12.03
C ARG A 296 -19.01 5.35 11.47
N ALA A 297 -18.33 4.22 11.29
CA ALA A 297 -18.94 3.01 10.73
C ALA A 297 -20.06 2.43 11.60
N VAL A 298 -20.01 2.63 12.93
CA VAL A 298 -21.08 2.21 13.86
C VAL A 298 -22.07 3.32 14.21
N GLY A 299 -22.05 4.45 13.49
CA GLY A 299 -22.99 5.56 13.69
C GLY A 299 -22.72 6.45 14.93
N ARG A 300 -21.60 6.26 15.63
CA ARG A 300 -21.21 7.04 16.81
C ARG A 300 -20.46 8.32 16.39
N HIS A 301 -21.16 9.20 15.66
CA HIS A 301 -20.53 10.37 15.01
C HIS A 301 -19.87 11.36 15.97
N GLY A 302 -20.44 11.58 17.18
CA GLY A 302 -19.83 12.43 18.21
C GLY A 302 -18.47 11.91 18.68
N ASP A 303 -18.38 10.60 18.96
CA ASP A 303 -17.13 9.94 19.34
C ASP A 303 -16.13 9.94 18.16
N ALA A 304 -16.64 9.80 16.94
CA ALA A 304 -15.81 9.87 15.73
C ALA A 304 -15.15 11.24 15.56
N LEU A 305 -15.90 12.34 15.74
CA LEU A 305 -15.37 13.70 15.70
C LEU A 305 -14.34 13.94 16.81
N ALA A 306 -14.62 13.49 18.04
CA ALA A 306 -13.68 13.62 19.15
C ALA A 306 -12.36 12.86 18.92
N ALA A 307 -12.44 11.65 18.36
CA ALA A 307 -11.26 10.88 17.99
C ALA A 307 -10.49 11.52 16.82
N ASN A 308 -11.19 12.05 15.81
CA ASN A 308 -10.60 12.77 14.69
C ASN A 308 -9.87 14.05 15.15
N GLU A 309 -10.43 14.80 16.10
CA GLU A 309 -9.80 15.98 16.71
C GLU A 309 -8.45 15.60 17.35
N ARG A 310 -8.40 14.51 18.12
CA ARG A 310 -7.14 14.00 18.70
C ARG A 310 -6.15 13.59 17.62
N ALA A 311 -6.60 12.93 16.55
CA ALA A 311 -5.77 12.58 15.42
C ALA A 311 -5.19 13.84 14.76
N LEU A 312 -6.01 14.88 14.57
CA LEU A 312 -5.59 16.14 13.97
C LEU A 312 -4.51 16.87 14.81
N ALA A 313 -4.65 16.83 16.15
CA ALA A 313 -3.67 17.40 17.06
C ALA A 313 -2.30 16.67 17.02
N LEU A 314 -2.30 15.38 16.75
CA LEU A 314 -1.09 14.54 16.67
C LEU A 314 -0.46 14.51 15.26
N THR A 315 -1.20 14.93 14.22
CA THR A 315 -0.76 14.78 12.83
C THR A 315 -0.02 16.03 12.35
N ARG A 316 1.08 15.79 11.62
CA ARG A 316 1.87 16.83 10.94
C ARG A 316 2.06 16.40 9.47
N GLY A 317 2.53 17.35 8.64
CA GLY A 317 2.84 17.08 7.23
C GLY A 317 1.65 16.59 6.40
N PRO A 318 1.91 15.93 5.26
CA PRO A 318 0.89 15.55 4.26
C PRO A 318 -0.23 14.65 4.81
N ARG A 319 0.03 13.83 5.84
CA ARG A 319 -1.00 12.96 6.43
C ARG A 319 -2.18 13.74 7.02
N ARG A 320 -1.98 15.01 7.38
CA ARG A 320 -3.04 15.88 7.90
C ARG A 320 -4.20 16.02 6.91
N LEU A 321 -3.93 15.95 5.61
CA LEU A 321 -4.96 15.96 4.56
C LEU A 321 -5.95 14.80 4.71
N ARG A 322 -5.46 13.61 5.05
CA ARG A 322 -6.31 12.43 5.28
C ARG A 322 -7.18 12.58 6.52
N VAL A 323 -6.67 13.26 7.55
CA VAL A 323 -7.44 13.50 8.79
C VAL A 323 -8.56 14.51 8.54
N TYR A 324 -8.31 15.56 7.75
CA TYR A 324 -9.36 16.50 7.31
C TYR A 324 -10.40 15.81 6.42
N GLN A 325 -9.96 15.00 5.46
CA GLN A 325 -10.87 14.21 4.62
C GLN A 325 -11.79 13.31 5.47
N GLN A 326 -11.21 12.62 6.47
CA GLN A 326 -11.99 11.81 7.40
C GLN A 326 -13.00 12.63 8.19
N ARG A 327 -12.62 13.86 8.63
CA ARG A 327 -13.56 14.79 9.32
C ARG A 327 -14.74 15.14 8.43
N ALA A 328 -14.49 15.41 7.14
CA ALA A 328 -15.56 15.64 6.17
C ALA A 328 -16.49 14.43 6.06
N LEU A 329 -15.95 13.22 5.91
CA LEU A 329 -16.73 11.98 5.82
C LEU A 329 -17.56 11.70 7.08
N ILE A 330 -17.06 12.06 8.26
CA ILE A 330 -17.82 11.93 9.52
C ILE A 330 -18.97 12.95 9.54
N ALA A 331 -18.69 14.19 9.14
CA ALA A 331 -19.68 15.25 9.09
C ALA A 331 -20.79 14.97 8.05
N GLU A 332 -20.43 14.45 6.88
CA GLU A 332 -21.40 13.99 5.87
C GLU A 332 -22.31 12.88 6.43
N ALA A 333 -21.72 11.88 7.11
CA ALA A 333 -22.48 10.80 7.73
C ALA A 333 -23.42 11.28 8.85
N GLN A 334 -23.12 12.43 9.46
CA GLN A 334 -23.96 13.10 10.45
C GLN A 334 -25.01 14.02 9.81
N GLY A 335 -24.96 14.27 8.50
CA GLY A 335 -25.79 15.26 7.80
C GLY A 335 -25.33 16.71 7.98
N ASN A 336 -24.17 16.95 8.56
CA ASN A 336 -23.61 18.29 8.78
C ASN A 336 -22.73 18.71 7.59
N LEU A 337 -23.39 19.11 6.49
CA LEU A 337 -22.73 19.47 5.24
C LEU A 337 -21.83 20.72 5.36
N GLU A 338 -22.20 21.65 6.25
CA GLU A 338 -21.39 22.85 6.51
C GLU A 338 -20.03 22.48 7.13
N LEU A 339 -20.02 21.60 8.14
CA LEU A 339 -18.78 21.10 8.73
C LEU A 339 -17.96 20.29 7.72
N ALA A 340 -18.63 19.48 6.88
CA ALA A 340 -17.96 18.70 5.84
C ALA A 340 -17.24 19.61 4.84
N ARG A 341 -17.91 20.65 4.34
CA ARG A 341 -17.34 21.65 3.45
C ARG A 341 -16.12 22.33 4.06
N ARG A 342 -16.26 22.86 5.29
CA ARG A 342 -15.15 23.52 5.98
C ARG A 342 -13.93 22.60 6.13
N ALA A 343 -14.14 21.32 6.46
CA ALA A 343 -13.05 20.39 6.60
C ALA A 343 -12.29 20.15 5.27
N LEU A 344 -12.98 20.14 4.14
CA LEU A 344 -12.37 20.03 2.80
C LEU A 344 -11.63 21.30 2.40
N GLU A 345 -12.20 22.48 2.68
CA GLU A 345 -11.55 23.77 2.47
C GLU A 345 -10.27 23.90 3.28
N ASP A 346 -10.30 23.51 4.58
CA ASP A 346 -9.13 23.47 5.45
C ASP A 346 -8.05 22.52 4.90
N ALA A 347 -8.46 21.37 4.37
CA ALA A 347 -7.54 20.41 3.76
C ALA A 347 -6.83 21.02 2.54
N LEU A 348 -7.57 21.66 1.63
CA LEU A 348 -7.02 22.29 0.43
C LEU A 348 -6.14 23.49 0.75
N ALA A 349 -6.53 24.30 1.75
CA ALA A 349 -5.72 25.42 2.23
C ALA A 349 -4.41 24.95 2.90
N PHE A 350 -4.44 23.78 3.57
CA PHE A 350 -3.25 23.18 4.13
C PHE A 350 -2.33 22.59 3.05
N GLU A 351 -2.92 21.89 2.06
CA GLU A 351 -2.18 21.32 0.93
C GLU A 351 -1.37 22.38 0.19
N ALA A 352 -1.96 23.55 -0.07
CA ALA A 352 -1.31 24.66 -0.75
C ALA A 352 -0.06 25.19 -0.03
N LYS A 353 0.06 24.97 1.29
CA LYS A 353 1.20 25.38 2.12
C LYS A 353 2.31 24.34 2.20
N LEU A 354 2.05 23.09 1.77
CA LEU A 354 3.06 22.03 1.78
C LEU A 354 4.17 22.31 0.77
N PRO A 355 5.41 21.90 1.04
CA PRO A 355 6.47 21.84 0.03
C PRO A 355 6.01 21.06 -1.22
N PRO A 356 6.41 21.45 -2.45
CA PRO A 356 5.97 20.80 -3.68
C PRO A 356 6.13 19.27 -3.67
N ALA A 357 7.25 18.75 -3.18
CA ALA A 357 7.52 17.31 -3.10
C ALA A 357 6.62 16.54 -2.10
N GLN A 358 5.94 17.25 -1.20
CA GLN A 358 5.01 16.68 -0.23
C GLN A 358 3.54 16.84 -0.65
N ARG A 359 3.26 17.54 -1.76
CA ARG A 359 1.91 17.68 -2.30
C ARG A 359 1.49 16.43 -3.03
N SER A 360 0.18 16.15 -2.99
CA SER A 360 -0.41 15.03 -3.72
C SER A 360 -1.50 15.55 -4.66
N PRO A 361 -1.19 15.80 -5.95
CA PRO A 361 -2.20 16.25 -6.92
C PRO A 361 -3.42 15.35 -7.00
N ARG A 362 -3.21 14.03 -6.86
CA ARG A 362 -4.28 13.03 -6.81
C ARG A 362 -5.21 13.25 -5.61
N LEU A 363 -4.63 13.39 -4.41
CA LEU A 363 -5.45 13.61 -3.20
C LEU A 363 -6.15 14.97 -3.26
N ALA A 364 -5.45 16.02 -3.69
CA ALA A 364 -6.05 17.33 -3.86
C ALA A 364 -7.23 17.30 -4.87
N GLY A 365 -7.10 16.55 -5.98
CA GLY A 365 -8.19 16.32 -6.92
C GLY A 365 -9.39 15.61 -6.29
N GLN A 366 -9.15 14.57 -5.48
CA GLN A 366 -10.20 13.88 -4.75
C GLN A 366 -10.93 14.80 -3.75
N LEU A 367 -10.19 15.64 -3.03
CA LEU A 367 -10.78 16.61 -2.09
C LEU A 367 -11.64 17.65 -2.79
N ARG A 368 -11.20 18.18 -3.95
CA ARG A 368 -12.00 19.12 -4.78
C ARG A 368 -13.27 18.45 -5.29
N ALA A 369 -13.17 17.25 -5.86
CA ALA A 369 -14.33 16.53 -6.35
C ALA A 369 -15.32 16.20 -5.22
N GLN A 370 -14.84 15.95 -4.00
CA GLN A 370 -15.70 15.77 -2.83
C GLN A 370 -16.37 17.08 -2.42
N LEU A 371 -15.64 18.20 -2.46
CA LEU A 371 -16.18 19.53 -2.14
C LEU A 371 -17.26 19.95 -3.14
N GLU A 372 -17.02 19.77 -4.46
CA GLU A 372 -17.98 20.04 -5.53
C GLU A 372 -19.31 19.27 -5.34
N ARG A 373 -19.26 18.02 -4.88
CA ARG A 373 -20.48 17.24 -4.58
C ARG A 373 -21.30 17.77 -3.40
N LEU A 374 -20.71 18.61 -2.55
CA LEU A 374 -21.37 19.23 -1.40
C LEU A 374 -21.92 20.63 -1.72
N GLU A 375 -21.66 21.12 -2.93
CA GLU A 375 -22.28 22.37 -3.42
C GLU A 375 -23.76 22.11 -3.74
N PRO A 376 -24.66 23.06 -3.44
CA PRO A 376 -26.11 22.90 -3.61
C PRO A 376 -26.55 22.80 -5.07
#